data_a726038c77fb5ea76333d1c09e9f16b9
#
_entry.id   a726038c77fb5ea76333d1c09e9f16b9
#
_cell.length_a   1.000
_cell.length_b   1.000
_cell.length_c   1.000
_cell.angle_alpha   90.00
_cell.angle_beta   90.00
_cell.angle_gamma   90.00
#
_symmetry.space_group_name_H-M   'P 1'
#
loop_
_entity.id
_entity.type
_entity.pdbx_description
1 polymer ?
#
loop_
_entity_poly.entity_id
_entity_poly.type
_entity_poly.pdbx_seq_one_letter_code
_entity_poly.pdbx_strand_id
1 'polypeptide(L)'
;MFQYHEPESRRLFEQGVIEDYESTTGVFITANSAEEALIWCNAIAQEVLWHCNDDRSLDWKQSGYSCWIESDLETSSWGHCLGFFQHVLVGEMPNVDAMGTDAYVSWQKR
;
A
#
# COMPACT_ATOMS: atom_id res chain seq x y z
N MET A 1 5.17 3.96 2.77
CA MET A 1 4.97 2.51 2.61
C MET A 1 3.92 2.02 3.59
N PHE A 2 3.11 1.08 3.19
CA PHE A 2 2.12 0.47 4.08
C PHE A 2 1.78 -0.95 3.63
N GLN A 3 1.26 -1.74 4.56
CA GLN A 3 0.81 -3.11 4.34
C GLN A 3 -0.71 -3.14 4.16
N TYR A 4 -1.19 -4.12 3.42
CA TYR A 4 -2.62 -4.39 3.24
C TYR A 4 -2.77 -5.84 2.77
N HIS A 5 -3.99 -6.32 2.55
CA HIS A 5 -4.19 -7.62 1.93
C HIS A 5 -5.18 -7.55 0.76
N GLU A 6 -5.05 -8.50 -0.15
CA GLU A 6 -5.95 -8.69 -1.28
C GLU A 6 -6.72 -10.00 -1.11
N PRO A 7 -7.93 -10.15 -1.70
CA PRO A 7 -8.75 -11.35 -1.51
C PRO A 7 -8.03 -12.66 -1.85
N GLU A 8 -7.27 -12.67 -2.94
CA GLU A 8 -6.54 -13.86 -3.38
C GLU A 8 -5.46 -14.26 -2.38
N SER A 9 -4.69 -13.30 -1.87
CA SER A 9 -3.66 -13.57 -0.88
C SER A 9 -4.23 -14.13 0.41
N ARG A 10 -5.36 -13.60 0.86
CA ARG A 10 -6.04 -14.07 2.05
C ARG A 10 -6.55 -15.50 1.86
N ARG A 11 -7.12 -15.79 0.70
CA ARG A 11 -7.59 -17.13 0.36
C ARG A 11 -6.46 -18.15 0.43
N LEU A 12 -5.30 -17.84 -0.15
CA LEU A 12 -4.13 -18.70 -0.12
C LEU A 12 -3.60 -18.93 1.29
N PHE A 13 -3.62 -17.88 2.12
CA PHE A 13 -3.24 -17.99 3.53
C PHE A 13 -4.19 -18.93 4.30
N GLU A 14 -5.49 -18.77 4.12
CA GLU A 14 -6.50 -19.61 4.77
C GLU A 14 -6.42 -21.08 4.34
N GLN A 15 -5.93 -21.34 3.12
CA GLN A 15 -5.71 -22.70 2.61
C GLN A 15 -4.35 -23.28 3.00
N GLY A 16 -3.51 -22.53 3.72
CA GLY A 16 -2.18 -22.96 4.14
C GLY A 16 -1.14 -22.97 3.03
N VAL A 17 -1.40 -22.33 1.89
CA VAL A 17 -0.46 -22.28 0.76
C VAL A 17 0.67 -21.28 1.01
N ILE A 18 0.36 -20.16 1.68
CA ILE A 18 1.34 -19.12 2.04
C ILE A 18 1.29 -18.86 3.54
N GLU A 19 2.42 -18.46 4.11
CA GLU A 19 2.53 -18.16 5.55
C GLU A 19 2.05 -16.77 5.93
N ASP A 20 2.04 -15.85 4.96
CA ASP A 20 1.68 -14.45 5.17
C ASP A 20 0.82 -13.96 4.01
N TYR A 21 -0.24 -13.24 4.32
CA TYR A 21 -1.13 -12.70 3.30
C TYR A 21 -1.01 -11.18 3.13
N GLU A 22 -0.01 -10.56 3.75
CA GLU A 22 0.23 -9.13 3.63
C GLU A 22 0.89 -8.78 2.31
N SER A 23 0.37 -7.75 1.65
CA SER A 23 1.02 -7.10 0.52
C SER A 23 1.57 -5.75 0.99
N THR A 24 2.56 -5.23 0.31
CA THR A 24 3.15 -3.92 0.62
C THR A 24 3.17 -3.06 -0.63
N THR A 25 2.77 -1.81 -0.47
CA THR A 25 2.87 -0.80 -1.54
C THR A 25 3.25 0.54 -0.92
N GLY A 26 3.41 1.55 -1.75
CA GLY A 26 3.80 2.86 -1.29
C GLY A 26 3.35 3.99 -2.19
N VAL A 27 3.60 5.19 -1.72
CA VAL A 27 3.24 6.43 -2.40
C VAL A 27 4.14 7.54 -1.89
N PHE A 28 4.46 8.50 -2.77
CA PHE A 28 5.17 9.69 -2.37
C PHE A 28 4.13 10.75 -1.95
N ILE A 29 4.25 11.24 -0.73
CA ILE A 29 3.32 12.23 -0.18
C ILE A 29 4.09 13.53 0.09
N THR A 30 3.68 14.62 -0.55
CA THR A 30 4.20 15.95 -0.23
C THR A 30 3.43 16.50 0.96
N ALA A 31 4.14 16.73 2.06
CA ALA A 31 3.56 17.15 3.34
C ALA A 31 4.50 18.14 4.04
N ASN A 32 3.98 18.84 5.04
CA ASN A 32 4.77 19.79 5.83
C ASN A 32 5.61 19.08 6.90
N SER A 33 5.27 17.83 7.23
CA SER A 33 6.00 17.04 8.22
C SER A 33 5.82 15.55 7.94
N ALA A 34 6.71 14.73 8.50
CA ALA A 34 6.62 13.27 8.45
C ALA A 34 5.33 12.76 9.11
N GLU A 35 4.94 13.37 10.24
CA GLU A 35 3.71 13.01 10.95
C GLU A 35 2.48 13.22 10.08
N GLU A 36 2.39 14.37 9.40
CA GLU A 36 1.29 14.68 8.51
C GLU A 36 1.22 13.69 7.34
N ALA A 37 2.38 13.32 6.78
CA ALA A 37 2.46 12.32 5.72
C ALA A 37 1.97 10.95 6.20
N LEU A 38 2.33 10.53 7.41
CA LEU A 38 1.88 9.25 7.98
C LEU A 38 0.38 9.24 8.23
N ILE A 39 -0.19 10.33 8.72
CA ILE A 39 -1.64 10.43 8.93
C ILE A 39 -2.37 10.26 7.60
N TRP A 40 -1.92 10.91 6.55
CA TRP A 40 -2.52 10.78 5.23
C TRP A 40 -2.30 9.39 4.63
N CYS A 41 -1.13 8.80 4.86
CA CYS A 41 -0.83 7.42 4.45
C CYS A 41 -1.82 6.42 5.06
N ASN A 42 -2.20 6.58 6.32
CA ASN A 42 -3.22 5.74 6.95
C ASN A 42 -4.57 5.82 6.21
N ALA A 43 -4.95 7.00 5.77
CA ALA A 43 -6.20 7.20 5.01
C ALA A 43 -6.12 6.53 3.64
N ILE A 44 -4.98 6.64 2.96
CA ILE A 44 -4.75 5.97 1.68
C ILE A 44 -4.79 4.46 1.86
N ALA A 45 -4.14 3.93 2.89
CA ALA A 45 -4.10 2.49 3.17
C ALA A 45 -5.50 1.92 3.42
N GLN A 46 -6.33 2.66 4.15
CA GLN A 46 -7.73 2.29 4.38
C GLN A 46 -8.51 2.20 3.06
N GLU A 47 -8.34 3.18 2.19
CA GLU A 47 -9.02 3.20 0.90
C GLU A 47 -8.55 2.05 0.00
N VAL A 48 -7.26 1.76 -0.02
CA VAL A 48 -6.70 0.64 -0.78
C VAL A 48 -7.28 -0.69 -0.28
N LEU A 49 -7.36 -0.87 1.04
CA LEU A 49 -7.92 -2.09 1.63
C LEU A 49 -9.37 -2.30 1.21
N TRP A 50 -10.19 -1.25 1.31
CA TRP A 50 -11.59 -1.30 0.89
C TRP A 50 -11.72 -1.63 -0.59
N HIS A 51 -10.94 -0.94 -1.40
CA HIS A 51 -11.04 -1.05 -2.86
C HIS A 51 -10.63 -2.42 -3.37
N CYS A 52 -9.50 -2.93 -2.89
CA CYS A 52 -8.97 -4.23 -3.31
C CYS A 52 -9.88 -5.39 -2.90
N ASN A 53 -10.59 -5.26 -1.80
CA ASN A 53 -11.45 -6.33 -1.27
C ASN A 53 -12.93 -6.11 -1.57
N ASP A 54 -13.28 -4.98 -2.16
CA ASP A 54 -14.68 -4.56 -2.39
C ASP A 54 -15.52 -4.72 -1.10
N ASP A 55 -14.95 -4.31 0.04
CA ASP A 55 -15.55 -4.49 1.36
C ASP A 55 -15.19 -3.33 2.27
N ARG A 56 -16.13 -2.41 2.47
CA ARG A 56 -15.96 -1.23 3.32
C ARG A 56 -16.16 -1.50 4.81
N SER A 57 -16.45 -2.75 5.19
CA SER A 57 -16.50 -3.13 6.60
C SER A 57 -15.12 -3.36 7.20
N LEU A 58 -14.09 -3.51 6.37
CA LEU A 58 -12.73 -3.73 6.82
C LEU A 58 -12.14 -2.47 7.45
N ASP A 59 -11.43 -2.63 8.56
CA ASP A 59 -10.74 -1.52 9.24
C ASP A 59 -9.23 -1.77 9.19
N TRP A 60 -8.52 -0.95 8.42
CA TRP A 60 -7.08 -1.09 8.24
C TRP A 60 -6.32 -1.02 9.57
N LYS A 61 -6.73 -0.11 10.48
CA LYS A 61 -6.08 0.05 11.79
C LYS A 61 -6.20 -1.18 12.68
N GLN A 62 -7.32 -1.89 12.56
CA GLN A 62 -7.57 -3.11 13.36
C GLN A 62 -6.93 -4.35 12.77
N SER A 63 -6.44 -4.26 11.55
CA SER A 63 -5.82 -5.40 10.83
C SER A 63 -4.39 -5.69 11.26
N GLY A 64 -3.80 -4.85 12.10
CA GLY A 64 -2.41 -5.01 12.56
C GLY A 64 -1.35 -4.56 11.55
N TYR A 65 -1.74 -3.90 10.48
CA TYR A 65 -0.85 -3.39 9.46
C TYR A 65 -0.15 -2.11 9.90
N SER A 66 0.97 -1.80 9.24
CA SER A 66 1.79 -0.63 9.57
C SER A 66 1.99 0.28 8.37
N CYS A 67 2.05 1.59 8.64
CA CYS A 67 2.61 2.59 7.73
C CYS A 67 3.97 3.00 8.26
N TRP A 68 4.92 3.22 7.35
CA TRP A 68 6.24 3.72 7.72
C TRP A 68 6.83 4.61 6.63
N ILE A 69 7.85 5.39 7.02
CA ILE A 69 8.55 6.27 6.09
C ILE A 69 9.84 5.59 5.64
N GLU A 70 10.04 5.52 4.32
CA GLU A 70 11.31 5.14 3.72
C GLU A 70 12.15 6.41 3.59
N SER A 71 13.04 6.66 4.54
CA SER A 71 13.80 7.92 4.61
C SER A 71 15.04 7.96 3.73
N ASP A 72 15.59 6.80 3.38
CA ASP A 72 16.76 6.70 2.51
C ASP A 72 16.42 5.88 1.27
N LEU A 73 16.08 6.59 0.19
CA LEU A 73 15.65 5.95 -1.05
C LEU A 73 16.79 5.26 -1.78
N GLU A 74 18.03 5.69 -1.57
CA GLU A 74 19.19 5.10 -2.25
C GLU A 74 19.51 3.70 -1.72
N THR A 75 19.30 3.47 -0.42
CA THR A 75 19.57 2.18 0.23
C THR A 75 18.32 1.37 0.51
N SER A 76 17.15 1.91 0.18
CA SER A 76 15.86 1.23 0.40
C SER A 76 15.78 -0.07 -0.38
N SER A 77 15.28 -1.13 0.27
CA SER A 77 14.96 -2.38 -0.41
C SER A 77 13.83 -2.23 -1.43
N TRP A 78 13.11 -1.10 -1.42
CA TRP A 78 12.03 -0.77 -2.36
C TRP A 78 12.50 0.08 -3.54
N GLY A 79 13.81 0.29 -3.69
CA GLY A 79 14.36 1.12 -4.75
C GLY A 79 13.88 0.74 -6.16
N HIS A 80 13.68 -0.55 -6.41
CA HIS A 80 13.19 -1.06 -7.69
C HIS A 80 11.72 -0.71 -7.97
N CYS A 81 10.98 -0.24 -6.97
CA CYS A 81 9.56 0.10 -7.08
C CYS A 81 9.30 1.61 -7.19
N LEU A 82 10.33 2.45 -7.04
CA LEU A 82 10.13 3.91 -6.94
C LEU A 82 9.41 4.50 -8.15
N GLY A 83 9.70 4.00 -9.34
CA GLY A 83 9.04 4.46 -10.57
C GLY A 83 7.58 4.05 -10.67
N PHE A 84 7.15 3.06 -9.90
CA PHE A 84 5.76 2.61 -9.84
C PHE A 84 4.92 3.48 -8.91
N PHE A 85 5.51 4.02 -7.85
CA PHE A 85 4.76 4.78 -6.83
C PHE A 85 4.27 6.12 -7.35
N GLN A 86 3.04 6.44 -7.02
CA GLN A 86 2.41 7.71 -7.39
C GLN A 86 2.83 8.84 -6.45
N HIS A 87 2.65 10.08 -6.88
CA HIS A 87 2.92 11.28 -6.10
C HIS A 87 1.62 12.01 -5.81
N VAL A 88 1.35 12.29 -4.53
CA VAL A 88 0.15 13.03 -4.11
C VAL A 88 0.49 14.07 -3.06
N LEU A 89 -0.40 15.04 -2.90
CA LEU A 89 -0.39 15.99 -1.78
C LEU A 89 -1.23 15.42 -0.64
N VAL A 90 -1.01 15.91 0.58
CA VAL A 90 -1.92 15.60 1.70
C VAL A 90 -3.33 16.07 1.31
N GLY A 91 -4.31 15.20 1.51
CA GLY A 91 -5.70 15.43 1.12
C GLY A 91 -6.04 14.94 -0.29
N GLU A 92 -5.03 14.54 -1.07
CA GLU A 92 -5.22 14.04 -2.43
C GLU A 92 -5.11 12.51 -2.44
N MET A 93 -6.14 11.83 -2.93
CA MET A 93 -6.15 10.37 -3.01
C MET A 93 -5.48 9.92 -4.32
N PRO A 94 -4.52 8.97 -4.27
CA PRO A 94 -3.96 8.41 -5.49
C PRO A 94 -4.99 7.52 -6.20
N ASN A 95 -4.66 7.10 -7.43
CA ASN A 95 -5.47 6.11 -8.14
C ASN A 95 -5.21 4.74 -7.51
N VAL A 96 -6.10 4.30 -6.63
CA VAL A 96 -5.96 3.03 -5.88
C VAL A 96 -6.02 1.80 -6.79
N ASP A 97 -6.66 1.89 -7.95
CA ASP A 97 -6.65 0.81 -8.94
C ASP A 97 -5.25 0.51 -9.48
N ALA A 98 -4.38 1.50 -9.45
CA ALA A 98 -3.02 1.39 -9.95
C ALA A 98 -1.98 1.12 -8.85
N MET A 99 -2.41 0.65 -7.68
CA MET A 99 -1.51 0.39 -6.54
C MET A 99 -1.39 -1.09 -6.17
N GLY A 100 -2.27 -1.94 -6.67
CA GLY A 100 -2.30 -3.35 -6.31
C GLY A 100 -1.23 -4.20 -7.02
N THR A 101 -1.19 -5.48 -6.67
CA THR A 101 -0.22 -6.44 -7.23
C THR A 101 -0.35 -6.59 -8.73
N ASP A 102 -1.57 -6.65 -9.26
CA ASP A 102 -1.79 -6.78 -10.71
C ASP A 102 -1.23 -5.58 -11.47
N ALA A 103 -1.43 -4.38 -10.95
CA ALA A 103 -0.90 -3.16 -11.54
C ALA A 103 0.63 -3.16 -11.52
N TYR A 104 1.24 -3.62 -10.43
CA TYR A 104 2.69 -3.71 -10.30
C TYR A 104 3.28 -4.70 -11.31
N VAL A 105 2.68 -5.88 -11.44
CA VAL A 105 3.13 -6.89 -12.41
C VAL A 105 3.04 -6.34 -13.84
N SER A 106 1.96 -5.65 -14.18
CA SER A 106 1.81 -5.00 -15.48
C SER A 106 2.86 -3.92 -15.72
N TRP A 107 3.18 -3.13 -14.69
CA TRP A 107 4.21 -2.11 -14.75
C TRP A 107 5.60 -2.72 -15.02
N GLN A 108 5.94 -3.82 -14.37
CA GLN A 108 7.22 -4.50 -14.55
C GLN A 108 7.44 -5.03 -15.98
N LYS A 109 6.37 -5.34 -16.70
CA LYS A 109 6.42 -5.89 -18.06
C LYS A 109 6.58 -4.84 -19.15
N ARG A 110 6.55 -3.57 -18.81
CA ARG A 110 6.68 -2.47 -19.78
C ARG A 110 8.09 -2.32 -20.34
#